data_a84574510cbc939066047297a9769cdf
#
_entry.id   a84574510cbc939066047297a9769cdf
#
_cell.length_a   1.000
_cell.length_b   1.000
_cell.length_c   1.000
_cell.angle_alpha   90.00
_cell.angle_beta   90.00
_cell.angle_gamma   90.00
#
_symmetry.space_group_name_H-M   'P 1'
#
loop_
_entity.id
_entity.type
_entity.pdbx_description
1 polymer ?
#
loop_
_entity_poly.entity_id
_entity_poly.type
_entity_poly.pdbx_seq_one_letter_code
_entity_poly.pdbx_strand_id
1 'polypeptide(L)'
;MEYTTFDSMNLKEELLRAIYAYGYEQPSVIQQRAIVPFLSGQDLIAQAQSGTGKTATFTISVLQRLDPTIQTTQAILLSPTRELAVQTFQVFSALNLYTGYTVCNCIGGQSVREDISRMNRGVQVVTGTPGRVYDMISRRALPVHSVKMLVLDEADEMLSRGFKSQIQEIFNTLPSSQVCLFSATMPAEVLELTQRFMKNPLQLLVQKEQLTLEGIRQFYIALEEEWKWDTICDLYETLPINQSIIYCNTRRKVEWLKEKMTEKDFNVSCIHSELSQDERHSILNEFRSGKTRVLITTDLLARGIDIQQISLVINVDLPTNRENYIHRIGRSGRFGRKGVSILLVTKEDAPYMKEIETFYHTQISEMPESVDKFF
;
A
#
# COMPACT_ATOMS: atom_id res chain seq x y z
N MET A 1 22.36 11.21 10.17
CA MET A 1 21.76 12.52 10.47
C MET A 1 20.25 12.36 10.30
N GLU A 2 19.47 12.85 11.23
CA GLU A 2 18.01 12.86 11.12
C GLU A 2 17.56 14.28 10.74
N TYR A 3 16.80 14.41 9.68
CA TYR A 3 16.27 15.67 9.19
C TYR A 3 14.89 15.89 9.80
N THR A 4 14.78 16.74 10.80
CA THR A 4 13.53 16.94 11.56
C THR A 4 12.51 17.84 10.86
N THR A 5 12.92 18.58 9.83
CA THR A 5 12.04 19.45 9.04
C THR A 5 12.32 19.27 7.54
N PHE A 6 11.33 19.53 6.68
CA PHE A 6 11.52 19.52 5.23
C PHE A 6 12.48 20.60 4.76
N ASP A 7 12.50 21.76 5.44
CA ASP A 7 13.42 22.87 5.14
C ASP A 7 14.90 22.46 5.29
N SER A 8 15.20 21.58 6.24
CA SER A 8 16.56 21.07 6.48
C SER A 8 17.07 20.11 5.40
N MET A 9 16.19 19.64 4.49
CA MET A 9 16.53 18.67 3.44
C MET A 9 17.04 19.30 2.14
N ASN A 10 17.12 20.62 2.07
CA ASN A 10 17.57 21.39 0.89
C ASN A 10 16.78 21.04 -0.39
N LEU A 11 15.46 21.02 -0.28
CA LEU A 11 14.55 20.76 -1.39
C LEU A 11 14.34 22.00 -2.25
N LYS A 12 13.94 21.81 -3.53
CA LYS A 12 13.54 22.92 -4.43
C LYS A 12 12.39 23.71 -3.78
N GLU A 13 12.39 25.01 -3.93
CA GLU A 13 11.41 25.91 -3.31
C GLU A 13 9.96 25.58 -3.73
N GLU A 14 9.76 25.29 -5.02
CA GLU A 14 8.45 24.91 -5.55
C GLU A 14 7.96 23.59 -4.96
N LEU A 15 8.86 22.63 -4.72
CA LEU A 15 8.54 21.35 -4.12
C LEU A 15 8.22 21.52 -2.62
N LEU A 16 9.00 22.32 -1.91
CA LEU A 16 8.76 22.60 -0.49
C LEU A 16 7.41 23.29 -0.30
N ARG A 17 7.07 24.24 -1.17
CA ARG A 17 5.74 24.87 -1.19
C ARG A 17 4.62 23.86 -1.42
N ALA A 18 4.81 22.89 -2.33
CA ALA A 18 3.84 21.83 -2.59
C ALA A 18 3.64 20.91 -1.37
N ILE A 19 4.72 20.58 -0.67
CA ILE A 19 4.71 19.73 0.53
C ILE A 19 3.82 20.38 1.62
N TYR A 20 4.05 21.67 1.91
CA TYR A 20 3.26 22.37 2.91
C TYR A 20 1.81 22.62 2.46
N ALA A 21 1.59 22.91 1.17
CA ALA A 21 0.25 23.05 0.61
C ALA A 21 -0.57 21.75 0.63
N TYR A 22 0.11 20.59 0.58
CA TYR A 22 -0.51 19.28 0.71
C TYR A 22 -0.93 18.96 2.16
N GLY A 23 -0.41 19.72 3.14
CA GLY A 23 -0.70 19.57 4.56
C GLY A 23 0.36 18.78 5.35
N TYR A 24 1.55 18.55 4.77
CA TYR A 24 2.67 17.96 5.50
C TYR A 24 3.40 19.04 6.28
N GLU A 25 3.27 19.04 7.61
CA GLU A 25 3.94 20.01 8.49
C GLU A 25 5.33 19.54 8.90
N GLN A 26 5.46 18.27 9.22
CA GLN A 26 6.71 17.65 9.64
C GLN A 26 6.94 16.31 8.93
N PRO A 27 8.18 15.96 8.60
CA PRO A 27 8.48 14.68 7.98
C PRO A 27 8.31 13.52 8.97
N SER A 28 7.69 12.45 8.52
CA SER A 28 7.62 11.19 9.25
C SER A 28 9.02 10.55 9.37
N VAL A 29 9.16 9.55 10.26
CA VAL A 29 10.45 8.87 10.49
C VAL A 29 11.06 8.33 9.19
N ILE A 30 10.24 7.71 8.31
CA ILE A 30 10.75 7.21 7.03
C ILE A 30 11.16 8.35 6.09
N GLN A 31 10.45 9.47 6.09
CA GLN A 31 10.80 10.64 5.31
C GLN A 31 12.11 11.28 5.79
N GLN A 32 12.30 11.42 7.10
CA GLN A 32 13.53 11.93 7.71
C GLN A 32 14.76 11.11 7.34
N ARG A 33 14.60 9.79 7.24
CA ARG A 33 15.69 8.84 7.00
C ARG A 33 15.94 8.56 5.52
N ALA A 34 14.93 8.61 4.67
CA ALA A 34 15.02 8.11 3.29
C ALA A 34 15.09 9.19 2.22
N ILE A 35 14.51 10.37 2.42
CA ILE A 35 14.51 11.42 1.37
C ILE A 35 15.95 11.80 0.98
N VAL A 36 16.75 12.28 1.93
CA VAL A 36 18.12 12.75 1.62
C VAL A 36 19.03 11.63 1.11
N PRO A 37 19.05 10.41 1.68
CA PRO A 37 19.75 9.29 1.08
C PRO A 37 19.29 8.92 -0.35
N PHE A 38 18.01 9.00 -0.66
CA PHE A 38 17.53 8.82 -2.04
C PHE A 38 18.16 9.83 -3.00
N LEU A 39 18.33 11.09 -2.55
CA LEU A 39 18.91 12.15 -3.39
C LEU A 39 20.38 11.92 -3.73
N SER A 40 21.12 11.10 -2.98
CA SER A 40 22.52 10.76 -3.27
C SER A 40 22.71 9.99 -4.58
N GLY A 41 21.64 9.38 -5.11
CA GLY A 41 21.70 8.55 -6.32
C GLY A 41 22.13 7.10 -6.09
N GLN A 42 22.43 6.72 -4.85
CA GLN A 42 22.68 5.33 -4.45
C GLN A 42 21.38 4.55 -4.41
N ASP A 43 21.42 3.25 -4.73
CA ASP A 43 20.28 2.36 -4.56
C ASP A 43 19.82 2.33 -3.11
N LEU A 44 18.51 2.22 -2.90
CA LEU A 44 17.90 2.32 -1.58
C LEU A 44 16.91 1.18 -1.31
N ILE A 45 17.05 0.53 -0.18
CA ILE A 45 16.04 -0.38 0.38
C ILE A 45 15.46 0.28 1.62
N ALA A 46 14.18 0.62 1.58
CA ALA A 46 13.47 1.25 2.69
C ALA A 46 12.34 0.34 3.18
N GLN A 47 12.51 -0.21 4.38
CA GLN A 47 11.47 -0.98 5.04
C GLN A 47 10.66 -0.03 5.95
N ALA A 48 9.36 0.06 5.70
CA ALA A 48 8.44 0.82 6.54
C ALA A 48 7.02 0.32 6.37
N GLN A 49 6.22 0.41 7.42
CA GLN A 49 4.83 -0.01 7.41
C GLN A 49 3.97 0.82 6.45
N SER A 50 2.81 0.27 6.06
CA SER A 50 1.80 1.03 5.33
C SER A 50 1.30 2.22 6.17
N GLY A 51 1.09 3.36 5.51
CA GLY A 51 0.61 4.58 6.19
C GLY A 51 1.67 5.41 6.91
N THR A 52 2.95 5.03 6.85
CA THR A 52 4.06 5.79 7.44
C THR A 52 4.57 6.94 6.55
N GLY A 53 4.03 7.09 5.33
CA GLY A 53 4.44 8.13 4.40
C GLY A 53 5.42 7.68 3.31
N LYS A 54 5.57 6.37 3.03
CA LYS A 54 6.44 5.84 1.97
C LYS A 54 6.18 6.50 0.61
N THR A 55 4.91 6.59 0.21
CA THR A 55 4.51 7.18 -1.09
C THR A 55 4.99 8.64 -1.23
N ALA A 56 4.80 9.45 -0.20
CA ALA A 56 5.30 10.81 -0.20
C ALA A 56 6.85 10.85 -0.19
N THR A 57 7.51 9.93 0.53
CA THR A 57 8.98 9.84 0.57
C THR A 57 9.57 9.73 -0.84
N PHE A 58 9.17 8.71 -1.61
CA PHE A 58 9.74 8.54 -2.95
C PHE A 58 9.21 9.57 -3.95
N THR A 59 7.97 10.05 -3.79
CA THR A 59 7.43 11.11 -4.66
C THR A 59 8.22 12.41 -4.52
N ILE A 60 8.47 12.88 -3.30
CA ILE A 60 9.28 14.05 -3.00
C ILE A 60 10.70 13.86 -3.57
N SER A 61 11.30 12.70 -3.33
CA SER A 61 12.66 12.41 -3.78
C SER A 61 12.79 12.39 -5.30
N VAL A 62 11.81 11.80 -6.00
CA VAL A 62 11.76 11.78 -7.47
C VAL A 62 11.60 13.20 -8.00
N LEU A 63 10.61 13.97 -7.51
CA LEU A 63 10.38 15.36 -7.94
C LEU A 63 11.62 16.24 -7.74
N GLN A 64 12.33 16.07 -6.64
CA GLN A 64 13.58 16.78 -6.36
C GLN A 64 14.66 16.49 -7.40
N ARG A 65 14.73 15.26 -7.93
CA ARG A 65 15.78 14.80 -8.85
C ARG A 65 15.44 14.96 -10.34
N LEU A 66 14.20 15.27 -10.67
CA LEU A 66 13.81 15.49 -12.07
C LEU A 66 14.50 16.71 -12.65
N ASP A 67 14.94 16.59 -13.89
CA ASP A 67 15.50 17.65 -14.71
C ASP A 67 14.40 18.24 -15.62
N PRO A 68 14.05 19.52 -15.48
CA PRO A 68 12.99 20.14 -16.29
C PRO A 68 13.33 20.25 -17.78
N THR A 69 14.60 20.16 -18.15
CA THR A 69 15.05 20.25 -19.56
C THR A 69 14.82 18.95 -20.34
N ILE A 70 14.69 17.82 -19.65
CA ILE A 70 14.47 16.50 -20.24
C ILE A 70 12.97 16.22 -20.33
N GLN A 71 12.44 16.17 -21.56
CA GLN A 71 11.00 15.96 -21.81
C GLN A 71 10.60 14.48 -21.96
N THR A 72 11.54 13.56 -21.86
CA THR A 72 11.32 12.10 -21.90
C THR A 72 11.28 11.51 -20.50
N THR A 73 10.85 10.25 -20.37
CA THR A 73 10.67 9.59 -19.08
C THR A 73 11.98 9.46 -18.31
N GLN A 74 12.02 10.02 -17.11
CA GLN A 74 13.17 10.03 -16.21
C GLN A 74 12.96 9.11 -14.99
N ALA A 75 11.70 8.83 -14.63
CA ALA A 75 11.37 7.96 -13.50
C ALA A 75 10.19 7.06 -13.81
N ILE A 76 10.28 5.82 -13.32
CA ILE A 76 9.20 4.82 -13.34
C ILE A 76 8.91 4.39 -11.90
N LEU A 77 7.64 4.48 -11.50
CA LEU A 77 7.15 4.10 -10.17
C LEU A 77 6.18 2.92 -10.33
N LEU A 78 6.57 1.76 -9.83
CA LEU A 78 5.78 0.53 -9.94
C LEU A 78 5.03 0.24 -8.64
N SER A 79 3.77 -0.13 -8.79
CA SER A 79 2.89 -0.55 -7.68
C SER A 79 2.21 -1.89 -8.02
N PRO A 80 1.91 -2.75 -7.03
CA PRO A 80 1.37 -4.10 -7.26
C PRO A 80 -0.06 -4.11 -7.80
N THR A 81 -0.84 -3.08 -7.51
CA THR A 81 -2.26 -2.99 -7.88
C THR A 81 -2.56 -1.71 -8.63
N ARG A 82 -3.64 -1.72 -9.40
CA ARG A 82 -4.13 -0.53 -10.12
C ARG A 82 -4.52 0.57 -9.15
N GLU A 83 -5.17 0.20 -8.06
CA GLU A 83 -5.63 1.10 -6.99
C GLU A 83 -4.46 1.84 -6.36
N LEU A 84 -3.39 1.11 -6.01
CA LEU A 84 -2.19 1.73 -5.44
C LEU A 84 -1.45 2.61 -6.46
N ALA A 85 -1.39 2.19 -7.73
CA ALA A 85 -0.80 3.00 -8.79
C ALA A 85 -1.58 4.31 -9.02
N VAL A 86 -2.93 4.27 -8.94
CA VAL A 86 -3.78 5.46 -9.00
C VAL A 86 -3.52 6.37 -7.80
N GLN A 87 -3.42 5.81 -6.60
CA GLN A 87 -3.11 6.58 -5.38
C GLN A 87 -1.73 7.23 -5.48
N THR A 88 -0.71 6.48 -5.93
CA THR A 88 0.64 7.03 -6.16
C THR A 88 0.61 8.17 -7.17
N PHE A 89 -0.14 8.02 -8.27
CA PHE A 89 -0.35 9.07 -9.26
C PHE A 89 -1.02 10.31 -8.66
N GLN A 90 -2.02 10.15 -7.80
CA GLN A 90 -2.72 11.27 -7.14
C GLN A 90 -1.78 12.03 -6.19
N VAL A 91 -1.02 11.32 -5.36
CA VAL A 91 -0.02 11.94 -4.46
C VAL A 91 1.05 12.64 -5.27
N PHE A 92 1.54 11.99 -6.35
CA PHE A 92 2.54 12.61 -7.23
C PHE A 92 1.99 13.89 -7.88
N SER A 93 0.77 13.85 -8.42
CA SER A 93 0.14 15.01 -9.07
C SER A 93 -0.07 16.18 -8.11
N ALA A 94 -0.46 15.90 -6.86
CA ALA A 94 -0.64 16.92 -5.84
C ALA A 94 0.69 17.58 -5.43
N LEU A 95 1.75 16.80 -5.22
CA LEU A 95 3.08 17.32 -4.88
C LEU A 95 3.80 17.97 -6.09
N ASN A 96 3.35 17.68 -7.31
CA ASN A 96 3.85 18.24 -8.56
C ASN A 96 3.22 19.60 -8.92
N LEU A 97 2.30 20.11 -8.10
CA LEU A 97 1.45 21.28 -8.43
C LEU A 97 2.23 22.50 -8.89
N TYR A 98 3.37 22.77 -8.27
CA TYR A 98 4.20 23.95 -8.57
C TYR A 98 5.44 23.62 -9.40
N THR A 99 5.80 22.35 -9.56
CA THR A 99 6.97 21.92 -10.36
C THR A 99 6.63 21.63 -11.82
N GLY A 100 5.36 21.26 -12.11
CA GLY A 100 4.79 21.20 -13.47
C GLY A 100 5.30 20.06 -14.36
N TYR A 101 5.87 18.98 -13.81
CA TYR A 101 6.31 17.83 -14.60
C TYR A 101 5.14 17.05 -15.18
N THR A 102 5.31 16.47 -16.36
CA THR A 102 4.30 15.60 -16.97
C THR A 102 4.36 14.19 -16.37
N VAL A 103 3.23 13.73 -15.87
CA VAL A 103 3.09 12.39 -15.27
C VAL A 103 1.96 11.61 -15.95
N CYS A 104 2.17 10.32 -16.17
CA CYS A 104 1.18 9.41 -16.73
C CYS A 104 0.97 8.20 -15.81
N ASN A 105 -0.30 7.83 -15.60
CA ASN A 105 -0.64 6.61 -14.89
C ASN A 105 -0.89 5.48 -15.90
N CYS A 106 -0.07 4.42 -15.84
CA CYS A 106 0.00 3.33 -16.78
C CYS A 106 -0.48 2.02 -16.13
N ILE A 107 -1.79 1.77 -16.20
CA ILE A 107 -2.44 0.62 -15.54
C ILE A 107 -3.26 -0.22 -16.51
N GLY A 108 -3.40 -1.51 -16.23
CA GLY A 108 -4.25 -2.42 -16.98
C GLY A 108 -5.73 -2.04 -16.89
N GLY A 109 -6.54 -2.46 -17.86
CA GLY A 109 -7.98 -2.17 -17.91
C GLY A 109 -8.33 -0.83 -18.59
N GLN A 110 -7.35 0.02 -18.88
CA GLN A 110 -7.51 1.23 -19.68
C GLN A 110 -7.10 1.00 -21.13
N SER A 111 -7.48 1.93 -22.02
CA SER A 111 -7.17 1.86 -23.45
C SER A 111 -5.66 1.95 -23.69
N VAL A 112 -5.10 0.92 -24.34
CA VAL A 112 -3.69 0.90 -24.76
C VAL A 112 -3.38 2.07 -25.73
N ARG A 113 -4.31 2.40 -26.62
CA ARG A 113 -4.15 3.49 -27.59
C ARG A 113 -4.03 4.85 -26.92
N GLU A 114 -4.80 5.08 -25.86
CA GLU A 114 -4.72 6.31 -25.08
C GLU A 114 -3.39 6.41 -24.32
N ASP A 115 -2.92 5.33 -23.72
CA ASP A 115 -1.63 5.32 -23.06
C ASP A 115 -0.49 5.64 -24.04
N ILE A 116 -0.49 5.02 -25.22
CA ILE A 116 0.47 5.33 -26.31
C ILE A 116 0.37 6.81 -26.71
N SER A 117 -0.84 7.33 -26.88
CA SER A 117 -1.04 8.73 -27.24
C SER A 117 -0.50 9.71 -26.19
N ARG A 118 -0.69 9.39 -24.90
CA ARG A 118 -0.14 10.20 -23.80
C ARG A 118 1.39 10.16 -23.78
N MET A 119 1.99 8.98 -23.93
CA MET A 119 3.44 8.82 -23.95
C MET A 119 4.12 9.55 -25.11
N ASN A 120 3.49 9.55 -26.27
CA ASN A 120 3.98 10.27 -27.46
C ASN A 120 3.98 11.80 -27.30
N ARG A 121 3.24 12.37 -26.35
CA ARG A 121 3.26 13.81 -26.04
C ARG A 121 4.44 14.23 -25.18
N GLY A 122 5.23 13.27 -24.70
CA GLY A 122 6.30 13.47 -23.74
C GLY A 122 5.80 13.35 -22.29
N VAL A 123 6.30 12.33 -21.60
CA VAL A 123 5.97 12.04 -20.20
C VAL A 123 7.27 11.90 -19.43
N GLN A 124 7.43 12.68 -18.38
CA GLN A 124 8.66 12.68 -17.58
C GLN A 124 8.64 11.64 -16.46
N VAL A 125 7.45 11.30 -15.97
CA VAL A 125 7.27 10.27 -14.93
C VAL A 125 6.12 9.34 -15.28
N VAL A 126 6.35 8.05 -15.11
CA VAL A 126 5.33 7.02 -15.28
C VAL A 126 5.07 6.35 -13.93
N THR A 127 3.84 6.38 -13.45
CA THR A 127 3.34 5.52 -12.39
C THR A 127 2.58 4.35 -13.02
N GLY A 128 2.61 3.16 -12.44
CA GLY A 128 1.84 2.07 -13.04
C GLY A 128 2.03 0.71 -12.39
N THR A 129 1.37 -0.27 -13.00
CA THR A 129 1.55 -1.68 -12.62
C THR A 129 2.58 -2.36 -13.54
N PRO A 130 3.38 -3.34 -13.03
CA PRO A 130 4.47 -3.95 -13.79
C PRO A 130 4.06 -4.46 -15.17
N GLY A 131 2.93 -5.16 -15.27
CA GLY A 131 2.46 -5.75 -16.53
C GLY A 131 2.16 -4.72 -17.62
N ARG A 132 1.47 -3.60 -17.29
CA ARG A 132 1.16 -2.56 -18.28
C ARG A 132 2.39 -1.72 -18.62
N VAL A 133 3.23 -1.40 -17.67
CA VAL A 133 4.48 -0.67 -17.92
C VAL A 133 5.38 -1.49 -18.84
N TYR A 134 5.54 -2.78 -18.57
CA TYR A 134 6.29 -3.69 -19.43
C TYR A 134 5.69 -3.77 -20.86
N ASP A 135 4.35 -3.86 -21.00
CA ASP A 135 3.68 -3.84 -22.32
C ASP A 135 4.00 -2.55 -23.10
N MET A 136 4.01 -1.39 -22.45
CA MET A 136 4.35 -0.12 -23.10
C MET A 136 5.82 -0.04 -23.51
N ILE A 137 6.73 -0.59 -22.73
CA ILE A 137 8.17 -0.69 -23.08
C ILE A 137 8.34 -1.65 -24.27
N SER A 138 7.73 -2.83 -24.23
CA SER A 138 7.81 -3.85 -25.28
C SER A 138 7.25 -3.35 -26.61
N ARG A 139 6.22 -2.52 -26.58
CA ARG A 139 5.64 -1.83 -27.76
C ARG A 139 6.48 -0.64 -28.24
N ARG A 140 7.56 -0.31 -27.54
CA ARG A 140 8.38 0.89 -27.79
C ARG A 140 7.58 2.21 -27.70
N ALA A 141 6.45 2.21 -26.99
CA ALA A 141 5.65 3.38 -26.73
C ALA A 141 6.22 4.21 -25.57
N LEU A 142 6.83 3.54 -24.58
CA LEU A 142 7.51 4.17 -23.45
C LEU A 142 9.03 4.23 -23.73
N PRO A 143 9.60 5.40 -24.05
CA PRO A 143 11.04 5.55 -24.22
C PRO A 143 11.74 5.51 -22.86
N VAL A 144 12.70 4.59 -22.71
CA VAL A 144 13.38 4.36 -21.42
C VAL A 144 14.81 4.88 -21.36
N HIS A 145 15.34 5.43 -22.45
CA HIS A 145 16.75 5.85 -22.55
C HIS A 145 17.19 6.94 -21.57
N SER A 146 16.23 7.74 -21.08
CA SER A 146 16.47 8.82 -20.09
C SER A 146 16.07 8.44 -18.68
N VAL A 147 15.62 7.20 -18.43
CA VAL A 147 15.20 6.75 -17.11
C VAL A 147 16.41 6.69 -16.17
N LYS A 148 16.35 7.45 -15.09
CA LYS A 148 17.39 7.55 -14.07
C LYS A 148 16.97 6.91 -12.74
N MET A 149 15.67 6.70 -12.55
CA MET A 149 15.11 6.22 -11.29
C MET A 149 14.02 5.18 -11.55
N LEU A 150 14.13 4.03 -10.87
CA LEU A 150 13.10 3.00 -10.79
C LEU A 150 12.70 2.83 -9.32
N VAL A 151 11.44 3.06 -9.01
CA VAL A 151 10.89 2.89 -7.67
C VAL A 151 9.95 1.70 -7.66
N LEU A 152 10.13 0.80 -6.71
CA LEU A 152 9.27 -0.35 -6.44
C LEU A 152 8.56 -0.12 -5.11
N ASP A 153 7.25 0.15 -5.15
CA ASP A 153 6.42 0.27 -3.95
C ASP A 153 5.71 -1.05 -3.66
N GLU A 154 5.69 -1.46 -2.39
CA GLU A 154 5.17 -2.76 -1.93
C GLU A 154 5.76 -3.94 -2.74
N ALA A 155 7.09 -4.00 -2.80
CA ALA A 155 7.83 -4.97 -3.62
C ALA A 155 7.51 -6.43 -3.25
N ASP A 156 7.30 -6.72 -1.97
CA ASP A 156 6.87 -8.04 -1.48
C ASP A 156 5.54 -8.48 -2.10
N GLU A 157 4.59 -7.56 -2.26
CA GLU A 157 3.31 -7.82 -2.91
C GLU A 157 3.47 -8.05 -4.41
N MET A 158 4.29 -7.26 -5.09
CA MET A 158 4.51 -7.46 -6.52
C MET A 158 5.08 -8.86 -6.82
N LEU A 159 5.99 -9.35 -5.99
CA LEU A 159 6.58 -10.68 -6.16
C LEU A 159 5.57 -11.79 -5.84
N SER A 160 4.81 -11.66 -4.75
CA SER A 160 3.77 -12.63 -4.39
C SER A 160 2.65 -12.75 -5.43
N ARG A 161 2.38 -11.68 -6.19
CA ARG A 161 1.42 -11.67 -7.31
C ARG A 161 1.98 -12.19 -8.63
N GLY A 162 3.22 -12.65 -8.66
CA GLY A 162 3.84 -13.24 -9.84
C GLY A 162 4.38 -12.23 -10.86
N PHE A 163 4.61 -10.97 -10.49
CA PHE A 163 5.21 -9.96 -11.37
C PHE A 163 6.73 -10.07 -11.48
N LYS A 164 7.35 -11.13 -10.94
CA LYS A 164 8.82 -11.31 -10.95
C LYS A 164 9.41 -11.18 -12.35
N SER A 165 8.82 -11.86 -13.36
CA SER A 165 9.30 -11.82 -14.75
C SER A 165 9.19 -10.42 -15.37
N GLN A 166 8.05 -9.74 -15.22
CA GLN A 166 7.85 -8.39 -15.78
C GLN A 166 8.83 -7.39 -15.15
N ILE A 167 9.05 -7.47 -13.85
CA ILE A 167 10.00 -6.61 -13.14
C ILE A 167 11.42 -6.86 -13.65
N GLN A 168 11.83 -8.13 -13.84
CA GLN A 168 13.13 -8.48 -14.38
C GLN A 168 13.33 -7.93 -15.80
N GLU A 169 12.33 -8.06 -16.67
CA GLU A 169 12.40 -7.54 -18.03
C GLU A 169 12.48 -6.01 -18.06
N ILE A 170 11.74 -5.32 -17.17
CA ILE A 170 11.87 -3.87 -17.01
C ILE A 170 13.31 -3.52 -16.62
N PHE A 171 13.88 -4.17 -15.60
CA PHE A 171 15.27 -3.95 -15.20
C PHE A 171 16.27 -4.15 -16.33
N ASN A 172 16.12 -5.23 -17.11
CA ASN A 172 17.02 -5.54 -18.21
C ASN A 172 16.98 -4.50 -19.35
N THR A 173 15.85 -3.80 -19.48
CA THR A 173 15.63 -2.81 -20.55
C THR A 173 16.09 -1.41 -20.15
N LEU A 174 16.15 -1.11 -18.85
CA LEU A 174 16.55 0.21 -18.37
C LEU A 174 18.05 0.46 -18.51
N PRO A 175 18.47 1.71 -18.76
CA PRO A 175 19.88 2.09 -18.60
C PRO A 175 20.33 1.94 -17.14
N SER A 176 21.57 2.27 -16.83
CA SER A 176 22.03 2.31 -15.44
C SER A 176 21.22 3.32 -14.63
N SER A 177 20.19 2.85 -13.94
CA SER A 177 19.25 3.66 -13.17
C SER A 177 19.41 3.36 -11.67
N GLN A 178 19.16 4.35 -10.83
CA GLN A 178 19.00 4.13 -9.39
C GLN A 178 17.75 3.31 -9.13
N VAL A 179 17.86 2.29 -8.30
CA VAL A 179 16.75 1.45 -7.87
C VAL A 179 16.41 1.75 -6.41
N CYS A 180 15.15 2.08 -6.16
CA CYS A 180 14.65 2.32 -4.82
C CYS A 180 13.49 1.41 -4.52
N LEU A 181 13.65 0.56 -3.52
CA LEU A 181 12.67 -0.43 -3.10
C LEU A 181 12.06 -0.03 -1.76
N PHE A 182 10.73 0.06 -1.76
CA PHE A 182 9.92 0.31 -0.55
C PHE A 182 9.04 -0.90 -0.28
N SER A 183 9.09 -1.43 0.93
CA SER A 183 8.29 -2.59 1.33
C SER A 183 8.01 -2.58 2.81
N ALA A 184 6.92 -3.19 3.25
CA ALA A 184 6.66 -3.42 4.67
C ALA A 184 7.41 -4.66 5.16
N THR A 185 7.59 -5.66 4.31
CA THR A 185 8.27 -6.91 4.64
C THR A 185 9.42 -7.21 3.67
N MET A 186 10.39 -8.01 4.12
CA MET A 186 11.57 -8.40 3.33
C MET A 186 11.68 -9.94 3.27
N PRO A 187 10.75 -10.63 2.59
CA PRO A 187 10.86 -12.07 2.37
C PRO A 187 12.07 -12.42 1.49
N ALA A 188 12.44 -13.70 1.46
CA ALA A 188 13.62 -14.18 0.73
C ALA A 188 13.62 -13.78 -0.76
N GLU A 189 12.45 -13.80 -1.39
CA GLU A 189 12.28 -13.42 -2.81
C GLU A 189 12.61 -11.94 -3.07
N VAL A 190 12.26 -11.04 -2.13
CA VAL A 190 12.62 -9.61 -2.21
C VAL A 190 14.13 -9.47 -2.06
N LEU A 191 14.73 -10.17 -1.09
CA LEU A 191 16.19 -10.15 -0.89
C LEU A 191 16.94 -10.68 -2.12
N GLU A 192 16.48 -11.77 -2.75
CA GLU A 192 17.05 -12.29 -4.00
C GLU A 192 17.00 -11.25 -5.12
N LEU A 193 15.86 -10.56 -5.29
CA LEU A 193 15.71 -9.51 -6.28
C LEU A 193 16.68 -8.35 -6.02
N THR A 194 16.83 -7.92 -4.77
CA THR A 194 17.76 -6.83 -4.42
C THR A 194 19.21 -7.21 -4.70
N GLN A 195 19.63 -8.43 -4.37
CA GLN A 195 20.98 -8.91 -4.66
C GLN A 195 21.30 -8.95 -6.16
N ARG A 196 20.30 -9.25 -6.99
CA ARG A 196 20.47 -9.37 -8.43
C ARG A 196 20.51 -8.03 -9.16
N PHE A 197 19.71 -7.06 -8.75
CA PHE A 197 19.46 -5.83 -9.52
C PHE A 197 19.91 -4.54 -8.84
N MET A 198 20.30 -4.58 -7.58
CA MET A 198 20.76 -3.40 -6.86
C MET A 198 22.26 -3.42 -6.61
N LYS A 199 22.88 -2.23 -6.64
CA LYS A 199 24.34 -2.06 -6.47
C LYS A 199 24.61 -1.39 -5.12
N ASN A 200 25.12 -2.16 -4.16
CA ASN A 200 25.45 -1.69 -2.81
C ASN A 200 24.34 -0.79 -2.22
N PRO A 201 23.09 -1.29 -2.12
CA PRO A 201 21.99 -0.44 -1.68
C PRO A 201 22.18 0.01 -0.23
N LEU A 202 21.84 1.27 0.03
CA LEU A 202 21.67 1.73 1.38
C LEU A 202 20.41 1.06 1.96
N GLN A 203 20.57 0.39 3.11
CA GLN A 203 19.47 -0.33 3.74
C GLN A 203 18.95 0.44 4.94
N LEU A 204 17.74 0.92 4.83
CA LEU A 204 16.96 1.52 5.91
C LEU A 204 15.95 0.48 6.41
N LEU A 205 16.47 -0.51 7.12
CA LEU A 205 15.64 -1.60 7.65
C LEU A 205 15.14 -1.20 9.04
N VAL A 206 13.85 -1.40 9.25
CA VAL A 206 13.29 -1.38 10.59
C VAL A 206 13.54 -2.77 11.20
N GLN A 207 14.11 -2.83 12.40
CA GLN A 207 14.26 -4.10 13.12
C GLN A 207 12.87 -4.71 13.29
N LYS A 208 12.77 -6.06 13.20
CA LYS A 208 11.49 -6.78 13.36
C LYS A 208 10.74 -6.39 14.64
N GLU A 209 11.48 -6.11 15.68
CA GLU A 209 11.01 -5.62 16.99
C GLU A 209 10.42 -4.20 16.94
N GLN A 210 10.73 -3.43 15.89
CA GLN A 210 10.23 -2.06 15.65
C GLN A 210 9.18 -2.01 14.54
N LEU A 211 8.77 -3.14 13.97
CA LEU A 211 7.54 -3.22 13.18
C LEU A 211 6.36 -3.09 14.16
N THR A 212 6.33 -1.95 14.85
CA THR A 212 5.40 -1.71 15.92
C THR A 212 3.99 -1.66 15.35
N LEU A 213 3.23 -2.65 15.76
CA LEU A 213 1.78 -2.59 15.76
C LEU A 213 1.32 -1.68 16.92
N GLU A 214 2.22 -0.75 17.35
CA GLU A 214 1.93 0.26 18.35
C GLU A 214 0.73 1.07 17.91
N GLY A 215 -0.28 1.08 18.75
CA GLY A 215 -1.56 1.72 18.45
C GLY A 215 -2.63 0.78 17.88
N ILE A 216 -2.30 -0.49 17.52
CA ILE A 216 -3.29 -1.49 17.13
C ILE A 216 -3.44 -2.54 18.22
N ARG A 217 -4.60 -2.59 18.84
CA ARG A 217 -4.95 -3.68 19.77
C ARG A 217 -5.42 -4.88 18.99
N GLN A 218 -4.86 -6.04 19.30
CA GLN A 218 -5.08 -7.27 18.59
C GLN A 218 -5.77 -8.27 19.50
N PHE A 219 -6.94 -8.71 19.09
CA PHE A 219 -7.76 -9.67 19.82
C PHE A 219 -8.10 -10.87 18.95
N TYR A 220 -8.35 -12.01 19.57
CA TYR A 220 -8.97 -13.16 18.92
C TYR A 220 -10.22 -13.60 19.68
N ILE A 221 -11.14 -14.21 18.94
CA ILE A 221 -12.32 -14.91 19.48
C ILE A 221 -12.19 -16.35 19.02
N ALA A 222 -12.06 -17.28 19.99
CA ALA A 222 -12.02 -18.72 19.71
C ALA A 222 -13.45 -19.24 19.50
N LEU A 223 -13.71 -19.87 18.34
CA LEU A 223 -15.05 -20.34 17.98
C LEU A 223 -14.99 -21.42 16.90
N GLU A 224 -16.10 -22.11 16.65
CA GLU A 224 -16.24 -23.00 15.52
C GLU A 224 -16.65 -22.22 14.25
N GLU A 225 -16.37 -22.76 13.06
CA GLU A 225 -16.61 -22.05 11.78
C GLU A 225 -18.07 -21.61 11.62
N GLU A 226 -19.03 -22.42 12.07
CA GLU A 226 -20.48 -22.14 12.00
C GLU A 226 -20.92 -20.95 12.85
N TRP A 227 -20.18 -20.61 13.90
CA TRP A 227 -20.49 -19.49 14.80
C TRP A 227 -19.96 -18.13 14.31
N LYS A 228 -19.12 -18.12 13.27
CA LYS A 228 -18.50 -16.88 12.77
C LYS A 228 -19.54 -15.81 12.39
N TRP A 229 -20.64 -16.23 11.76
CA TRP A 229 -21.69 -15.31 11.35
C TRP A 229 -22.40 -14.65 12.55
N ASP A 230 -22.83 -15.45 13.52
CA ASP A 230 -23.52 -14.94 14.68
C ASP A 230 -22.60 -14.04 15.50
N THR A 231 -21.34 -14.41 15.66
CA THR A 231 -20.31 -13.58 16.31
C THR A 231 -20.12 -12.23 15.61
N ILE A 232 -20.13 -12.19 14.27
CA ILE A 232 -20.06 -10.91 13.55
C ILE A 232 -21.27 -10.05 13.88
N CYS A 233 -22.48 -10.62 13.90
CA CYS A 233 -23.68 -9.88 14.28
C CYS A 233 -23.56 -9.29 15.70
N ASP A 234 -23.16 -10.11 16.67
CA ASP A 234 -22.99 -9.70 18.07
C ASP A 234 -21.96 -8.56 18.21
N LEU A 235 -20.86 -8.63 17.44
CA LEU A 235 -19.85 -7.56 17.42
C LEU A 235 -20.43 -6.21 16.96
N TYR A 236 -21.25 -6.22 15.92
CA TYR A 236 -21.88 -4.99 15.41
C TYR A 236 -23.02 -4.49 16.29
N GLU A 237 -23.67 -5.34 17.07
CA GLU A 237 -24.70 -4.97 18.03
C GLU A 237 -24.10 -4.38 19.32
N THR A 238 -22.91 -4.86 19.71
CA THR A 238 -22.29 -4.52 21.00
C THR A 238 -21.25 -3.41 20.92
N LEU A 239 -20.58 -3.22 19.75
CA LEU A 239 -19.47 -2.29 19.63
C LEU A 239 -19.88 -0.99 18.91
N PRO A 240 -19.41 0.19 19.37
CA PRO A 240 -19.67 1.47 18.73
C PRO A 240 -18.78 1.64 17.47
N ILE A 241 -19.04 0.83 16.42
CA ILE A 241 -18.25 0.78 15.22
C ILE A 241 -18.67 1.89 14.24
N ASN A 242 -17.77 2.81 13.92
CA ASN A 242 -18.01 3.83 12.91
C ASN A 242 -17.79 3.28 11.49
N GLN A 243 -16.58 2.82 11.21
CA GLN A 243 -16.22 2.16 9.95
C GLN A 243 -15.32 0.95 10.22
N SER A 244 -15.52 -0.11 9.46
CA SER A 244 -14.76 -1.35 9.59
C SER A 244 -14.46 -2.00 8.24
N ILE A 245 -13.38 -2.79 8.23
CA ILE A 245 -13.08 -3.70 7.12
C ILE A 245 -13.17 -5.14 7.62
N ILE A 246 -13.81 -5.99 6.83
CA ILE A 246 -13.89 -7.43 7.07
C ILE A 246 -13.10 -8.15 5.97
N TYR A 247 -12.15 -8.99 6.39
CA TYR A 247 -11.33 -9.79 5.48
C TYR A 247 -11.79 -11.24 5.45
N CYS A 248 -12.03 -11.76 4.23
CA CYS A 248 -12.27 -13.16 3.92
C CYS A 248 -11.23 -13.64 2.90
N ASN A 249 -10.89 -14.94 2.91
CA ASN A 249 -9.89 -15.48 1.99
C ASN A 249 -10.44 -15.76 0.59
N THR A 250 -11.77 -15.89 0.41
CA THR A 250 -12.37 -16.21 -0.87
C THR A 250 -13.43 -15.20 -1.29
N ARG A 251 -13.56 -14.99 -2.60
CA ARG A 251 -14.62 -14.17 -3.19
C ARG A 251 -16.00 -14.67 -2.78
N ARG A 252 -16.23 -15.98 -2.84
CA ARG A 252 -17.55 -16.58 -2.49
C ARG A 252 -17.95 -16.21 -1.07
N LYS A 253 -17.02 -16.24 -0.12
CA LYS A 253 -17.30 -15.87 1.27
C LYS A 253 -17.56 -14.37 1.41
N VAL A 254 -16.87 -13.52 0.62
CA VAL A 254 -17.11 -12.08 0.57
C VAL A 254 -18.54 -11.78 0.08
N GLU A 255 -18.96 -12.38 -1.04
CA GLU A 255 -20.29 -12.19 -1.61
C GLU A 255 -21.38 -12.72 -0.66
N TRP A 256 -21.21 -13.94 -0.14
CA TRP A 256 -22.12 -14.54 0.82
C TRP A 256 -22.29 -13.67 2.08
N LEU A 257 -21.19 -13.18 2.64
CA LEU A 257 -21.24 -12.35 3.86
C LEU A 257 -21.91 -11.00 3.57
N LYS A 258 -21.66 -10.40 2.39
CA LYS A 258 -22.35 -9.18 1.96
C LYS A 258 -23.85 -9.40 1.89
N GLU A 259 -24.32 -10.50 1.27
CA GLU A 259 -25.75 -10.83 1.17
C GLU A 259 -26.36 -10.96 2.57
N LYS A 260 -25.75 -11.74 3.44
CA LYS A 260 -26.21 -11.94 4.83
C LYS A 260 -26.29 -10.65 5.64
N MET A 261 -25.29 -9.79 5.52
CA MET A 261 -25.29 -8.49 6.19
C MET A 261 -26.36 -7.56 5.61
N THR A 262 -26.57 -7.58 4.30
CA THR A 262 -27.62 -6.79 3.63
C THR A 262 -29.03 -7.24 4.05
N GLU A 263 -29.27 -8.56 4.21
CA GLU A 263 -30.53 -9.11 4.73
C GLU A 263 -30.86 -8.62 6.15
N LYS A 264 -29.85 -8.23 6.92
CA LYS A 264 -29.99 -7.65 8.26
C LYS A 264 -29.88 -6.12 8.28
N ASP A 265 -30.08 -5.44 7.15
CA ASP A 265 -30.07 -3.99 7.01
C ASP A 265 -28.73 -3.30 7.35
N PHE A 266 -27.61 -4.03 7.31
CA PHE A 266 -26.30 -3.42 7.45
C PHE A 266 -25.93 -2.61 6.20
N ASN A 267 -25.37 -1.43 6.40
CA ASN A 267 -24.84 -0.60 5.31
C ASN A 267 -23.44 -1.10 4.89
N VAL A 268 -23.41 -2.03 3.96
CA VAL A 268 -22.24 -2.82 3.58
C VAL A 268 -21.95 -2.76 2.08
N SER A 269 -20.67 -2.72 1.73
CA SER A 269 -20.16 -2.91 0.37
C SER A 269 -19.14 -4.03 0.33
N CYS A 270 -18.86 -4.59 -0.84
CA CYS A 270 -17.78 -5.55 -0.99
C CYS A 270 -16.89 -5.26 -2.19
N ILE A 271 -15.61 -5.64 -2.10
CA ILE A 271 -14.65 -5.56 -3.20
C ILE A 271 -13.91 -6.88 -3.36
N HIS A 272 -13.85 -7.37 -4.61
CA HIS A 272 -13.11 -8.57 -5.01
C HIS A 272 -12.59 -8.45 -6.46
N SER A 273 -11.82 -9.43 -6.91
CA SER A 273 -11.06 -9.38 -8.17
C SER A 273 -11.92 -9.30 -9.44
N GLU A 274 -13.17 -9.75 -9.42
CA GLU A 274 -14.03 -9.77 -10.61
C GLU A 274 -14.79 -8.47 -10.86
N LEU A 275 -14.85 -7.56 -9.89
CA LEU A 275 -15.42 -6.23 -10.13
C LEU A 275 -14.56 -5.45 -11.13
N SER A 276 -15.21 -4.68 -11.98
CA SER A 276 -14.55 -3.73 -12.87
C SER A 276 -13.80 -2.65 -12.08
N GLN A 277 -12.87 -1.96 -12.75
CA GLN A 277 -12.10 -0.90 -12.12
C GLN A 277 -12.99 0.27 -11.66
N ASP A 278 -13.99 0.61 -12.47
CA ASP A 278 -14.92 1.71 -12.18
C ASP A 278 -15.81 1.38 -10.97
N GLU A 279 -16.32 0.14 -10.88
CA GLU A 279 -17.07 -0.32 -9.72
C GLU A 279 -16.24 -0.28 -8.45
N ARG A 280 -15.00 -0.78 -8.47
CA ARG A 280 -14.11 -0.71 -7.30
C ARG A 280 -13.84 0.72 -6.88
N HIS A 281 -13.60 1.61 -7.85
CA HIS A 281 -13.36 3.02 -7.57
C HIS A 281 -14.58 3.70 -6.94
N SER A 282 -15.77 3.42 -7.47
CA SER A 282 -17.03 3.91 -6.90
C SER A 282 -17.22 3.45 -5.46
N ILE A 283 -17.08 2.14 -5.21
CA ILE A 283 -17.23 1.56 -3.86
C ILE A 283 -16.22 2.15 -2.88
N LEU A 284 -14.96 2.30 -3.29
CA LEU A 284 -13.94 2.92 -2.42
C LEU A 284 -14.25 4.37 -2.09
N ASN A 285 -14.76 5.14 -3.04
CA ASN A 285 -15.16 6.52 -2.80
C ASN A 285 -16.39 6.61 -1.87
N GLU A 286 -17.36 5.72 -2.02
CA GLU A 286 -18.51 5.63 -1.11
C GLU A 286 -18.08 5.25 0.31
N PHE A 287 -17.13 4.33 0.45
CA PHE A 287 -16.58 3.96 1.74
C PHE A 287 -15.77 5.10 2.37
N ARG A 288 -14.90 5.78 1.60
CA ARG A 288 -14.12 6.95 2.07
C ARG A 288 -14.99 8.11 2.51
N SER A 289 -16.11 8.35 1.82
CA SER A 289 -17.06 9.40 2.18
C SER A 289 -17.95 9.05 3.37
N GLY A 290 -17.85 7.83 3.92
CA GLY A 290 -18.70 7.36 5.02
C GLY A 290 -20.11 6.96 4.60
N LYS A 291 -20.41 6.95 3.30
CA LYS A 291 -21.71 6.51 2.78
C LYS A 291 -21.95 5.03 3.05
N THR A 292 -20.91 4.20 3.00
CA THR A 292 -20.92 2.83 3.50
C THR A 292 -20.02 2.69 4.72
N ARG A 293 -20.46 1.87 5.70
CA ARG A 293 -19.77 1.73 6.99
C ARG A 293 -18.94 0.45 7.07
N VAL A 294 -19.32 -0.59 6.35
CA VAL A 294 -18.65 -1.88 6.35
C VAL A 294 -18.17 -2.21 4.95
N LEU A 295 -16.89 -2.52 4.83
CA LEU A 295 -16.28 -2.98 3.58
C LEU A 295 -15.80 -4.41 3.74
N ILE A 296 -16.37 -5.35 2.97
CA ILE A 296 -15.95 -6.74 2.95
C ILE A 296 -15.03 -6.97 1.76
N THR A 297 -13.88 -7.60 1.98
CA THR A 297 -12.90 -7.79 0.90
C THR A 297 -12.03 -9.02 1.10
N THR A 298 -11.29 -9.37 0.06
CA THR A 298 -10.14 -10.28 0.11
C THR A 298 -8.85 -9.50 0.30
N ASP A 299 -7.70 -10.19 0.34
CA ASP A 299 -6.38 -9.55 0.37
C ASP A 299 -6.08 -8.62 -0.82
N LEU A 300 -7.02 -8.51 -1.79
CA LEU A 300 -6.93 -7.52 -2.86
C LEU A 300 -6.75 -6.08 -2.32
N LEU A 301 -7.42 -5.77 -1.20
CA LEU A 301 -7.35 -4.47 -0.54
C LEU A 301 -6.48 -4.45 0.72
N ALA A 302 -5.78 -5.55 1.04
CA ALA A 302 -4.96 -5.59 2.24
C ALA A 302 -3.80 -4.58 2.19
N ARG A 303 -3.33 -4.20 1.01
CA ARG A 303 -2.12 -3.38 0.83
C ARG A 303 -2.40 -2.09 0.05
N GLY A 304 -1.70 -1.03 0.42
CA GLY A 304 -1.54 0.18 -0.36
C GLY A 304 -2.72 1.13 -0.49
N ILE A 305 -3.92 0.78 -0.06
CA ILE A 305 -5.06 1.69 -0.13
C ILE A 305 -5.10 2.57 1.10
N ASP A 306 -5.05 3.87 0.89
CA ASP A 306 -5.27 4.85 1.95
C ASP A 306 -6.77 4.96 2.21
N ILE A 307 -7.23 4.22 3.21
CA ILE A 307 -8.56 4.38 3.78
C ILE A 307 -8.36 5.01 5.16
N GLN A 308 -8.77 6.25 5.28
CA GLN A 308 -8.64 7.00 6.51
C GLN A 308 -9.75 6.59 7.49
N GLN A 309 -9.43 6.56 8.79
CA GLN A 309 -10.39 6.46 9.91
C GLN A 309 -11.05 5.11 10.16
N ILE A 310 -10.43 3.99 9.80
CA ILE A 310 -10.96 2.68 10.19
C ILE A 310 -10.66 2.44 11.67
N SER A 311 -11.70 2.22 12.45
CA SER A 311 -11.59 1.89 13.88
C SER A 311 -11.38 0.38 14.09
N LEU A 312 -11.92 -0.46 13.21
CA LEU A 312 -11.96 -1.90 13.38
C LEU A 312 -11.60 -2.66 12.10
N VAL A 313 -10.75 -3.66 12.23
CA VAL A 313 -10.50 -4.70 11.23
C VAL A 313 -10.92 -6.06 11.78
N ILE A 314 -11.79 -6.77 11.08
CA ILE A 314 -12.20 -8.13 11.41
C ILE A 314 -11.61 -9.10 10.39
N ASN A 315 -10.85 -10.10 10.86
CA ASN A 315 -10.37 -11.20 10.05
C ASN A 315 -11.29 -12.40 10.28
N VAL A 316 -12.25 -12.61 9.38
CA VAL A 316 -13.15 -13.79 9.41
C VAL A 316 -12.36 -15.06 9.12
N ASP A 317 -11.39 -14.95 8.21
CA ASP A 317 -10.39 -15.98 7.94
C ASP A 317 -9.00 -15.42 8.22
N LEU A 318 -8.14 -16.21 8.85
CA LEU A 318 -6.74 -15.83 8.97
C LEU A 318 -6.11 -15.69 7.58
N PRO A 319 -5.17 -14.77 7.39
CA PRO A 319 -4.52 -14.59 6.09
C PRO A 319 -3.76 -15.87 5.68
N THR A 320 -3.70 -16.15 4.39
CA THR A 320 -3.02 -17.34 3.85
C THR A 320 -1.50 -17.29 3.99
N ASN A 321 -0.95 -16.10 4.16
CA ASN A 321 0.45 -15.88 4.50
C ASN A 321 0.56 -14.81 5.59
N ARG A 322 1.60 -14.91 6.43
CA ARG A 322 1.80 -14.02 7.58
C ARG A 322 2.07 -12.57 7.19
N GLU A 323 2.65 -12.32 6.02
CA GLU A 323 2.91 -10.97 5.53
C GLU A 323 1.61 -10.20 5.33
N ASN A 324 0.54 -10.87 4.87
CA ASN A 324 -0.78 -10.25 4.72
C ASN A 324 -1.39 -9.84 6.06
N TYR A 325 -1.03 -10.47 7.15
CA TYR A 325 -1.53 -10.11 8.47
C TYR A 325 -1.27 -8.63 8.80
N ILE A 326 -0.01 -8.20 8.72
CA ILE A 326 0.35 -6.79 8.97
C ILE A 326 -0.35 -5.83 8.01
N HIS A 327 -0.49 -6.23 6.73
CA HIS A 327 -1.15 -5.39 5.75
C HIS A 327 -2.65 -5.24 6.00
N ARG A 328 -3.31 -6.29 6.50
CA ARG A 328 -4.73 -6.24 6.88
C ARG A 328 -4.93 -5.34 8.09
N ILE A 329 -4.24 -5.61 9.19
CA ILE A 329 -4.44 -4.87 10.44
C ILE A 329 -3.91 -3.44 10.38
N GLY A 330 -2.87 -3.18 9.58
CA GLY A 330 -2.32 -1.85 9.32
C GLY A 330 -3.29 -0.89 8.60
N ARG A 331 -4.56 -1.27 8.39
CA ARG A 331 -5.65 -0.37 7.97
C ARG A 331 -6.25 0.39 9.15
N SER A 332 -6.13 -0.13 10.36
CA SER A 332 -6.57 0.53 11.60
C SER A 332 -5.40 1.27 12.29
N GLY A 333 -5.66 2.22 13.16
CA GLY A 333 -4.65 2.85 14.02
C GLY A 333 -3.70 3.85 13.34
N ARG A 334 -4.09 4.53 12.26
CA ARG A 334 -3.26 5.52 11.56
C ARG A 334 -3.34 6.91 12.21
N PHE A 335 -2.28 7.71 12.01
CA PHE A 335 -2.20 9.11 12.47
C PHE A 335 -2.38 9.30 13.98
N GLY A 336 -1.78 8.39 14.80
CA GLY A 336 -1.83 8.50 16.27
C GLY A 336 -3.15 8.06 16.90
N ARG A 337 -4.11 7.53 16.12
CA ARG A 337 -5.35 6.93 16.65
C ARG A 337 -5.17 5.45 16.93
N LYS A 338 -5.81 4.96 17.99
CA LYS A 338 -5.82 3.54 18.37
C LYS A 338 -6.74 2.78 17.42
N GLY A 339 -6.25 1.69 16.83
CA GLY A 339 -7.04 0.77 16.03
C GLY A 339 -7.29 -0.55 16.77
N VAL A 340 -8.32 -1.26 16.37
CA VAL A 340 -8.63 -2.60 16.87
C VAL A 340 -8.63 -3.60 15.72
N SER A 341 -8.02 -4.76 15.94
CA SER A 341 -8.08 -5.92 15.04
C SER A 341 -8.66 -7.12 15.80
N ILE A 342 -9.66 -7.77 15.24
CA ILE A 342 -10.28 -8.98 15.80
C ILE A 342 -10.09 -10.12 14.80
N LEU A 343 -9.61 -11.27 15.28
CA LEU A 343 -9.46 -12.50 14.53
C LEU A 343 -10.51 -13.51 14.99
N LEU A 344 -11.26 -14.08 14.08
CA LEU A 344 -12.16 -15.21 14.34
C LEU A 344 -11.38 -16.51 14.11
N VAL A 345 -11.03 -17.20 15.19
CA VAL A 345 -10.02 -18.27 15.20
C VAL A 345 -10.69 -19.61 15.52
N THR A 346 -10.61 -20.55 14.58
CA THR A 346 -11.02 -21.93 14.82
C THR A 346 -9.91 -22.73 15.50
N LYS A 347 -10.18 -23.97 15.91
CA LYS A 347 -9.15 -24.86 16.49
C LYS A 347 -8.02 -25.13 15.49
N GLU A 348 -8.36 -25.24 14.20
CA GLU A 348 -7.40 -25.45 13.11
C GLU A 348 -6.54 -24.24 12.87
N ASP A 349 -7.06 -23.03 13.09
CA ASP A 349 -6.36 -21.75 12.90
C ASP A 349 -5.39 -21.43 14.05
N ALA A 350 -5.61 -21.96 15.24
CA ALA A 350 -4.87 -21.59 16.44
C ALA A 350 -3.34 -21.80 16.34
N PRO A 351 -2.81 -22.89 15.73
CA PRO A 351 -1.37 -23.04 15.54
C PRO A 351 -0.79 -21.95 14.63
N TYR A 352 -1.49 -21.57 13.56
CA TYR A 352 -1.03 -20.55 12.64
C TYR A 352 -1.09 -19.14 13.25
N MET A 353 -2.07 -18.85 14.09
CA MET A 353 -2.12 -17.60 14.87
C MET A 353 -0.88 -17.47 15.77
N LYS A 354 -0.48 -18.54 16.45
CA LYS A 354 0.75 -18.57 17.27
C LYS A 354 2.03 -18.39 16.45
N GLU A 355 2.06 -18.91 15.23
CA GLU A 355 3.16 -18.67 14.30
C GLU A 355 3.26 -17.17 13.94
N ILE A 356 2.12 -16.50 13.70
CA ILE A 356 2.04 -15.06 13.46
C ILE A 356 2.57 -14.28 14.66
N GLU A 357 2.13 -14.60 15.89
CA GLU A 357 2.61 -13.97 17.13
C GLU A 357 4.13 -14.08 17.27
N THR A 358 4.66 -15.30 17.07
CA THR A 358 6.09 -15.56 17.17
C THR A 358 6.88 -14.80 16.10
N PHE A 359 6.39 -14.79 14.87
CA PHE A 359 7.08 -14.15 13.75
C PHE A 359 7.16 -12.62 13.89
N TYR A 360 6.11 -11.99 14.39
CA TYR A 360 6.03 -10.53 14.54
C TYR A 360 6.36 -10.04 15.95
N HIS A 361 6.73 -10.95 16.87
CA HIS A 361 6.97 -10.63 18.28
C HIS A 361 5.82 -9.80 18.88
N THR A 362 4.58 -10.17 18.55
CA THR A 362 3.36 -9.50 19.00
C THR A 362 2.52 -10.43 19.84
N GLN A 363 1.60 -9.87 20.61
CA GLN A 363 0.64 -10.62 21.40
C GLN A 363 -0.77 -10.36 20.87
N ILE A 364 -1.49 -11.43 20.51
CA ILE A 364 -2.90 -11.41 20.17
C ILE A 364 -3.66 -11.95 21.36
N SER A 365 -4.34 -11.08 22.11
CA SER A 365 -5.01 -11.45 23.35
C SER A 365 -6.41 -11.98 23.08
N GLU A 366 -6.93 -12.84 23.95
CA GLU A 366 -8.34 -13.21 23.92
C GLU A 366 -9.20 -11.95 24.13
N MET A 367 -10.31 -11.85 23.37
CA MET A 367 -11.16 -10.67 23.45
C MET A 367 -11.86 -10.62 24.82
N PRO A 368 -11.70 -9.53 25.61
CA PRO A 368 -12.36 -9.42 26.92
C PRO A 368 -13.86 -9.15 26.75
N GLU A 369 -14.65 -9.53 27.75
CA GLU A 369 -16.11 -9.31 27.75
C GLU A 369 -16.51 -7.83 27.63
N SER A 370 -15.70 -6.90 28.14
CA SER A 370 -15.94 -5.45 28.06
C SER A 370 -14.86 -4.78 27.20
N VAL A 371 -15.23 -4.41 25.99
CA VAL A 371 -14.36 -3.78 24.99
C VAL A 371 -14.65 -2.31 24.73
N ASP A 372 -15.67 -1.74 25.33
CA ASP A 372 -16.13 -0.34 25.11
C ASP A 372 -15.01 0.70 25.31
N LYS A 373 -13.99 0.36 26.08
CA LYS A 373 -12.84 1.23 26.39
C LYS A 373 -11.81 1.31 25.25
N PHE A 374 -11.99 0.51 24.18
CA PHE A 374 -11.02 0.38 23.11
C PHE A 374 -11.44 1.08 21.79
N PHE A 375 -12.68 1.53 21.72
CA PHE A 375 -13.29 2.24 20.59
C PHE A 375 -13.50 3.74 20.85
#